data_6a7510fed2815b751c724b25a0ee24c3
#
_entry.id   6a7510fed2815b751c724b25a0ee24c3
#
_cell.length_a   1.000
_cell.length_b   1.000
_cell.length_c   1.000
_cell.angle_alpha   90.00
_cell.angle_beta   90.00
_cell.angle_gamma   90.00
#
_symmetry.space_group_name_H-M   'P 1'
#
loop_
_entity.id
_entity.type
_entity.pdbx_description
1 polymer ?
#
loop_
_entity_poly.entity_id
_entity_poly.type
_entity_poly.pdbx_seq_one_letter_code
_entity_poly.pdbx_strand_id
1 'polypeptide(L)'
;MIERSKPASQLPPASMPAEANVIEETVASMSCRGNANRPVEVIQYRHIAISESQRGERRSVGAIGWRTSDDEPVRQIDRDLYQVISSEELLERVD
;
A
#
# COMPACT_ATOMS: atom_id res chain seq x y z
N MET A 1 31.78 -4.61 21.12
CA MET A 1 31.08 -4.54 20.72
C MET A 1 30.40 -4.48 20.52
N ILE A 2 30.41 -4.40 20.38
CA ILE A 2 29.52 -4.33 19.95
C ILE A 2 28.77 -4.31 19.69
N GLU A 3 28.54 -4.29 19.70
CA GLU A 3 27.57 -4.26 19.29
C GLU A 3 26.89 -4.17 19.15
N ARG A 4 26.83 -4.12 19.27
CA ARG A 4 25.86 -4.11 18.97
C ARG A 4 25.05 -3.81 18.80
N SER A 5 25.13 -3.37 18.92
CA SER A 5 24.15 -3.04 18.79
C SER A 5 23.42 -3.12 18.23
N LYS A 6 23.24 -2.86 18.02
CA LYS A 6 22.43 -3.06 17.31
C LYS A 6 21.40 -3.55 17.31
N PRO A 7 21.32 -3.54 17.52
CA PRO A 7 20.26 -4.50 17.34
C PRO A 7 18.94 -4.07 17.85
N ALA A 8 18.88 -3.36 18.88
CA ALA A 8 17.58 -2.89 19.37
C ALA A 8 16.85 -2.07 18.31
N SER A 9 17.59 -1.30 17.57
CA SER A 9 16.98 -0.50 16.53
C SER A 9 16.46 -1.36 15.40
N GLN A 10 16.85 -2.61 15.36
CA GLN A 10 16.42 -3.49 14.30
C GLN A 10 15.22 -4.32 14.69
N LEU A 11 14.75 -4.17 15.89
CA LEU A 11 13.59 -4.90 16.31
C LEU A 11 12.38 -4.37 15.56
N PRO A 12 11.49 -5.26 15.15
CA PRO A 12 10.26 -4.81 14.54
C PRO A 12 9.41 -4.07 15.54
N PRO A 13 8.51 -3.23 15.08
CA PRO A 13 7.58 -2.59 16.00
C PRO A 13 6.86 -3.62 16.83
N ALA A 14 6.54 -3.24 18.05
CA ALA A 14 5.88 -4.17 18.95
C ALA A 14 4.56 -4.66 18.40
N SER A 15 3.92 -3.88 17.55
CA SER A 15 2.66 -4.27 16.95
C SER A 15 2.81 -5.34 15.87
N MET A 16 4.04 -5.68 15.50
CA MET A 16 4.27 -6.61 14.42
C MET A 16 5.01 -7.83 14.93
N PRO A 17 4.35 -8.97 15.05
CA PRO A 17 5.03 -10.19 15.48
C PRO A 17 6.15 -10.57 14.51
N ALA A 18 7.16 -11.23 15.05
CA ALA A 18 8.30 -11.62 14.23
C ALA A 18 7.91 -12.57 13.12
N GLU A 19 6.88 -13.38 13.35
CA GLU A 19 6.44 -14.37 12.38
C GLU A 19 5.42 -13.81 11.41
N ALA A 20 5.07 -12.54 11.54
CA ALA A 20 4.05 -11.98 10.67
C ALA A 20 4.60 -11.77 9.27
N ASN A 21 3.80 -12.13 8.29
CA ASN A 21 4.07 -11.84 6.89
C ASN A 21 3.10 -10.78 6.44
N VAL A 22 3.58 -9.88 5.60
CA VAL A 22 2.72 -8.84 5.05
C VAL A 22 2.60 -9.09 3.56
N ILE A 23 1.37 -9.25 3.10
CA ILE A 23 1.10 -9.42 1.69
C ILE A 23 0.31 -8.23 1.20
N GLU A 24 0.39 -7.99 -0.09
CA GLU A 24 -0.37 -6.93 -0.73
C GLU A 24 -1.50 -7.58 -1.51
N GLU A 25 -2.71 -7.07 -1.31
CA GLU A 25 -3.88 -7.61 -1.99
C GLU A 25 -4.53 -6.50 -2.80
N THR A 26 -4.78 -6.77 -4.08
CA THR A 26 -5.48 -5.82 -4.93
C THR A 26 -6.96 -5.84 -4.57
N VAL A 27 -7.49 -4.66 -4.29
CA VAL A 27 -8.89 -4.49 -3.92
C VAL A 27 -9.73 -4.10 -5.12
N ALA A 28 -9.20 -3.19 -5.94
CA ALA A 28 -9.95 -2.67 -7.07
C ALA A 28 -8.99 -2.10 -8.09
N SER A 29 -9.51 -1.92 -9.30
CA SER A 29 -8.78 -1.29 -10.38
C SER A 29 -9.71 -0.29 -11.03
N MET A 30 -9.24 0.93 -11.25
CA MET A 30 -10.05 2.01 -11.77
C MET A 30 -9.41 2.59 -13.01
N SER A 31 -10.23 2.92 -14.01
CA SER A 31 -9.76 3.61 -15.20
C SER A 31 -9.84 5.10 -14.95
N CYS A 32 -8.74 5.79 -15.18
CA CYS A 32 -8.65 7.22 -14.94
C CYS A 32 -8.09 7.92 -16.17
N ARG A 33 -8.24 9.25 -16.18
CA ARG A 33 -7.64 10.10 -17.20
C ARG A 33 -6.76 11.12 -16.51
N GLY A 34 -5.55 11.26 -17.03
CA GLY A 34 -4.60 12.25 -16.55
C GLY A 34 -4.49 13.42 -17.49
N ASN A 35 -3.31 14.05 -17.50
CA ASN A 35 -3.05 15.19 -18.35
C ASN A 35 -3.23 14.82 -19.81
N ALA A 36 -3.78 15.76 -20.58
CA ALA A 36 -4.04 15.55 -22.00
C ALA A 36 -4.89 14.31 -22.25
N ASN A 37 -5.79 14.02 -21.32
CA ASN A 37 -6.72 12.89 -21.44
C ASN A 37 -6.00 11.55 -21.55
N ARG A 38 -4.81 11.43 -20.96
CA ARG A 38 -4.00 10.22 -21.01
C ARG A 38 -4.65 9.14 -20.16
N PRO A 39 -4.86 7.93 -20.70
CA PRO A 39 -5.45 6.87 -19.89
C PRO A 39 -4.44 6.36 -18.86
N VAL A 40 -4.91 6.23 -17.63
CA VAL A 40 -4.09 5.72 -16.53
C VAL A 40 -4.93 4.79 -15.71
N GLU A 41 -4.40 3.60 -15.44
CA GLU A 41 -5.06 2.68 -14.55
C GLU A 41 -4.56 2.88 -13.13
N VAL A 42 -5.48 3.04 -12.19
CA VAL A 42 -5.14 3.18 -10.77
C VAL A 42 -5.57 1.91 -10.05
N ILE A 43 -4.67 1.36 -9.30
CA ILE A 43 -4.89 0.12 -8.55
C ILE A 43 -4.99 0.45 -7.09
N GLN A 44 -6.09 0.05 -6.48
CA GLN A 44 -6.25 0.15 -5.03
C GLN A 44 -5.83 -1.17 -4.40
N TYR A 45 -4.98 -1.09 -3.42
CA TYR A 45 -4.49 -2.27 -2.74
C TYR A 45 -4.57 -2.08 -1.24
N ARG A 46 -4.44 -3.18 -0.51
CA ARG A 46 -4.33 -3.12 0.94
C ARG A 46 -3.26 -4.11 1.38
N HIS A 47 -2.68 -3.82 2.51
CA HIS A 47 -1.73 -4.72 3.12
C HIS A 47 -2.45 -5.60 4.13
N ILE A 48 -2.13 -6.87 4.13
CA ILE A 48 -2.69 -7.81 5.08
C ILE A 48 -1.54 -8.44 5.82
N ALA A 49 -1.55 -8.29 7.14
CA ALA A 49 -0.58 -8.95 7.98
C ALA A 49 -1.13 -10.31 8.37
N ILE A 50 -0.34 -11.34 8.11
CA ILE A 50 -0.71 -12.71 8.43
C ILE A 50 0.27 -13.21 9.47
N SER A 51 -0.26 -13.65 10.60
CA SER A 51 0.57 -14.21 11.66
C SER A 51 -0.02 -15.52 12.10
N GLU A 52 0.83 -16.39 12.62
CA GLU A 52 0.40 -17.67 13.16
C GLU A 52 0.49 -17.64 14.66
N SER A 53 -0.46 -18.28 15.29
CA SER A 53 -0.51 -18.40 16.73
C SER A 53 -0.95 -19.80 17.06
N GLN A 54 -0.98 -20.11 18.36
CA GLN A 54 -1.45 -21.40 18.81
C GLN A 54 -2.90 -21.66 18.43
N ARG A 55 -3.64 -20.62 18.14
CA ARG A 55 -5.05 -20.74 17.76
C ARG A 55 -5.23 -20.76 16.25
N GLY A 56 -4.12 -20.74 15.51
CA GLY A 56 -4.17 -20.77 14.07
C GLY A 56 -3.75 -19.45 13.48
N GLU A 57 -4.06 -19.29 12.20
CA GLU A 57 -3.67 -18.13 11.45
C GLU A 57 -4.57 -16.93 11.77
N ARG A 58 -3.95 -15.76 11.92
CA ARG A 58 -4.66 -14.52 12.11
C ARG A 58 -4.34 -13.58 10.97
N ARG A 59 -5.35 -12.88 10.50
CA ARG A 59 -5.20 -11.91 9.43
C ARG A 59 -5.66 -10.56 9.92
N SER A 60 -4.86 -9.54 9.67
CA SER A 60 -5.19 -8.17 10.05
C SER A 60 -5.05 -7.28 8.82
N VAL A 61 -6.08 -6.49 8.57
CA VAL A 61 -6.06 -5.55 7.46
C VAL A 61 -5.29 -4.32 7.90
N GLY A 62 -4.28 -3.96 7.12
CA GLY A 62 -3.47 -2.79 7.38
C GLY A 62 -3.82 -1.65 6.46
N ALA A 63 -2.79 -0.92 6.05
CA ALA A 63 -2.97 0.28 5.25
C ALA A 63 -3.57 -0.02 3.88
N ILE A 64 -4.35 0.93 3.40
CA ILE A 64 -4.88 0.92 2.04
C ILE A 64 -4.12 1.98 1.26
N GLY A 65 -3.77 1.65 0.03
CA GLY A 65 -3.05 2.57 -0.82
C GLY A 65 -3.49 2.49 -2.26
N TRP A 66 -2.94 3.36 -3.06
CA TRP A 66 -3.22 3.42 -4.50
C TRP A 66 -1.91 3.59 -5.24
N ARG A 67 -1.84 3.00 -6.43
CA ARG A 67 -0.71 3.19 -7.33
C ARG A 67 -1.19 3.07 -8.76
N THR A 68 -0.38 3.58 -9.69
CA THR A 68 -0.67 3.35 -11.09
C THR A 68 -0.21 1.95 -11.49
N SER A 69 -0.63 1.51 -12.67
CA SER A 69 -0.15 0.22 -13.19
C SER A 69 1.35 0.24 -13.45
N ASP A 70 1.96 1.42 -13.53
CA ASP A 70 3.41 1.57 -13.64
C ASP A 70 4.08 1.67 -12.28
N ASP A 71 3.32 1.39 -11.22
CA ASP A 71 3.85 1.32 -9.85
C ASP A 71 4.21 2.67 -9.26
N GLU A 72 3.60 3.74 -9.74
CA GLU A 72 3.79 5.06 -9.18
C GLU A 72 2.81 5.29 -8.04
N PRO A 73 3.27 5.76 -6.88
CA PRO A 73 2.38 6.00 -5.76
C PRO A 73 1.35 7.08 -6.08
N VAL A 74 0.13 6.83 -5.64
CA VAL A 74 -1.01 7.70 -5.88
C VAL A 74 -1.75 7.90 -4.56
N ARG A 75 -2.32 9.07 -4.38
CA ARG A 75 -3.20 9.31 -3.23
C ARG A 75 -4.57 9.69 -3.73
N GLN A 76 -5.57 9.37 -2.94
CA GLN A 76 -6.94 9.77 -3.25
C GLN A 76 -7.19 11.15 -2.66
N ILE A 77 -7.66 12.06 -3.51
CA ILE A 77 -7.99 13.42 -3.09
C ILE A 77 -9.49 13.53 -2.83
N ASP A 78 -10.28 12.90 -3.68
CA ASP A 78 -11.72 12.92 -3.56
C ASP A 78 -12.23 11.58 -4.10
N ARG A 79 -13.54 11.39 -4.09
CA ARG A 79 -14.13 10.11 -4.47
C ARG A 79 -13.62 9.62 -5.83
N ASP A 80 -13.60 10.48 -6.81
CA ASP A 80 -13.21 10.10 -8.16
C ASP A 80 -11.98 10.85 -8.63
N LEU A 81 -11.19 11.38 -7.71
CA LEU A 81 -10.04 12.19 -8.05
C LEU A 81 -8.82 11.67 -7.29
N TYR A 82 -7.77 11.43 -8.03
CA TYR A 82 -6.51 10.90 -7.50
C TYR A 82 -5.37 11.78 -7.94
N GLN A 83 -4.24 11.64 -7.32
CA GLN A 83 -3.06 12.41 -7.68
C GLN A 83 -1.83 11.53 -7.59
N VAL A 84 -1.03 11.53 -8.65
CA VAL A 84 0.28 10.90 -8.62
C VAL A 84 1.17 11.73 -7.72
N ILE A 85 1.74 11.11 -6.69
CA ILE A 85 2.45 11.86 -5.66
C ILE A 85 3.70 12.53 -6.23
N SER A 86 4.45 11.82 -7.07
CA SER A 86 5.73 12.33 -7.56
C SER A 86 5.58 13.48 -8.54
N SER A 87 4.59 13.42 -9.41
CA SER A 87 4.42 14.41 -10.47
C SER A 87 3.32 15.41 -10.17
N GLU A 88 2.48 15.11 -9.16
CA GLU A 88 1.31 15.91 -8.80
C GLU A 88 0.25 15.93 -9.90
N GLU A 89 0.35 15.02 -10.86
CA GLU A 89 -0.64 14.90 -11.91
C GLU A 89 -1.96 14.45 -11.33
N LEU A 90 -3.04 15.13 -11.74
CA LEU A 90 -4.38 14.76 -11.31
C LEU A 90 -4.95 13.71 -12.24
N LEU A 91 -5.59 12.72 -11.65
CA LEU A 91 -6.19 11.61 -12.37
C LEU A 91 -7.66 11.56 -12.01
N GLU A 92 -8.50 11.64 -13.01
CA GLU A 92 -9.94 11.62 -12.80
C GLU A 92 -10.50 10.26 -13.23
N ARG A 93 -11.28 9.66 -12.36
CA ARG A 93 -11.88 8.36 -12.64
C ARG A 93 -12.97 8.51 -13.68
N VAL A 94 -12.97 7.59 -14.67
CA VAL A 94 -13.90 7.67 -15.79
C VAL A 94 -14.70 6.39 -16.01
N ASP A 95 -14.52 5.38 -15.16
CA ASP A 95 -15.30 4.14 -15.30
C ASP A 95 -16.45 4.02 -14.30
#